data_3fe5d89f83bbb834478ddf0d570696b4
#
_entry.id   3fe5d89f83bbb834478ddf0d570696b4
#
_cell.length_a   1.000
_cell.length_b   1.000
_cell.length_c   1.000
_cell.angle_alpha   90.00
_cell.angle_beta   90.00
_cell.angle_gamma   90.00
#
_symmetry.space_group_name_H-M   'P 1'
#
loop_
_entity.id
_entity.type
_entity.pdbx_description
1 polymer ?
#
loop_
_entity_poly.entity_id
_entity_poly.type
_entity_poly.pdbx_seq_one_letter_code
_entity_poly.pdbx_strand_id
1 'polypeptide(L)'
;MIENPFIASVQSDDFAVEVLQRSDSIPVLVDFWADWCNPCKMLMPILDKLALEYQGEFFVAKIDTESEKELAATYNIRSLPTVKIFRHGQVVDEFMGVLPEPQIKEIIDRHVAHPADAEIDKADQLAGEGDIDHAISVLENARVENPNYPKLLLSLAAYQLKANDPHSASEALSGLPLNTTYEAEIKRIRAQVNLALRLGTEVDVTMIEKKVNEDPNNLDAWLEWGQALLQDDDSVDDGVQALIEIIRRARESVQAEEARETLVQLFESLNPADSRVSSYRRQLARALH
;
A
#
# COMPACT_ATOMS: atom_id res chain seq x y z
N MET A 1 -41.13 -5.41 -2.04
CA MET A 1 -39.68 -5.23 -2.21
C MET A 1 -39.22 -4.57 -0.94
N ILE A 2 -38.20 -5.08 -0.27
CA ILE A 2 -37.60 -4.41 0.88
C ILE A 2 -36.83 -3.23 0.29
N GLU A 3 -37.25 -1.99 0.58
CA GLU A 3 -36.50 -0.80 0.20
C GLU A 3 -35.13 -0.86 0.87
N ASN A 4 -34.06 -0.76 0.08
CA ASN A 4 -32.71 -0.71 0.62
C ASN A 4 -32.48 0.69 1.23
N PRO A 5 -32.34 0.84 2.56
CA PRO A 5 -32.24 2.15 3.18
C PRO A 5 -30.91 2.89 2.89
N PHE A 6 -29.97 2.20 2.28
CA PHE A 6 -28.64 2.71 1.97
C PHE A 6 -28.50 3.18 0.51
N ILE A 7 -29.61 3.23 -0.21
CA ILE A 7 -29.65 3.66 -1.63
C ILE A 7 -30.83 4.59 -1.85
N ALA A 8 -30.62 5.66 -2.58
CA ALA A 8 -31.69 6.54 -3.06
C ALA A 8 -31.45 7.02 -4.49
N SER A 9 -32.56 7.32 -5.19
CA SER A 9 -32.49 8.17 -6.37
C SER A 9 -32.41 9.63 -5.90
N VAL A 10 -31.41 10.37 -6.38
CA VAL A 10 -31.12 11.73 -5.95
C VAL A 10 -31.28 12.68 -7.12
N GLN A 11 -32.00 13.78 -6.90
CA GLN A 11 -32.17 14.87 -7.85
C GLN A 11 -31.30 16.06 -7.48
N SER A 12 -31.20 17.05 -8.38
CA SER A 12 -30.38 18.25 -8.19
C SER A 12 -30.70 18.98 -6.90
N ASP A 13 -31.99 19.06 -6.51
CA ASP A 13 -32.43 19.77 -5.31
C ASP A 13 -31.95 19.09 -4.01
N ASP A 14 -31.83 17.76 -4.02
CA ASP A 14 -31.44 16.96 -2.84
C ASP A 14 -29.93 16.67 -2.83
N PHE A 15 -29.21 16.93 -3.91
CA PHE A 15 -27.80 16.57 -4.06
C PHE A 15 -26.90 17.15 -2.95
N ALA A 16 -27.15 18.40 -2.57
CA ALA A 16 -26.38 19.05 -1.52
C ALA A 16 -26.49 18.33 -0.17
N VAL A 17 -27.68 17.81 0.16
CA VAL A 17 -27.93 17.11 1.43
C VAL A 17 -27.52 15.64 1.34
N GLU A 18 -28.02 14.94 0.31
CA GLU A 18 -27.90 13.50 0.19
C GLU A 18 -26.50 13.05 -0.26
N VAL A 19 -25.75 13.94 -0.93
CA VAL A 19 -24.39 13.63 -1.38
C VAL A 19 -23.35 14.44 -0.62
N LEU A 20 -23.36 15.77 -0.75
CA LEU A 20 -22.28 16.59 -0.21
C LEU A 20 -22.23 16.54 1.31
N GLN A 21 -23.32 16.86 2.02
CA GLN A 21 -23.34 16.85 3.49
C GLN A 21 -23.24 15.42 4.06
N ARG A 22 -23.92 14.43 3.45
CA ARG A 22 -23.81 13.04 3.90
C ARG A 22 -22.37 12.53 3.80
N SER A 23 -21.62 12.97 2.78
CA SER A 23 -20.23 12.56 2.58
C SER A 23 -19.25 13.08 3.64
N ASP A 24 -19.67 13.97 4.53
CA ASP A 24 -18.90 14.37 5.71
C ASP A 24 -18.78 13.21 6.72
N SER A 25 -19.84 12.39 6.83
CA SER A 25 -19.91 11.29 7.79
C SER A 25 -19.50 9.94 7.20
N ILE A 26 -20.05 9.59 6.04
CA ILE A 26 -19.79 8.29 5.36
C ILE A 26 -19.50 8.52 3.86
N PRO A 27 -18.78 7.62 3.18
CA PRO A 27 -18.60 7.70 1.74
C PRO A 27 -19.94 7.67 1.00
N VAL A 28 -20.09 8.49 -0.03
CA VAL A 28 -21.25 8.44 -0.92
C VAL A 28 -20.80 8.06 -2.33
N LEU A 29 -21.27 6.90 -2.80
CA LEU A 29 -21.07 6.44 -4.16
C LEU A 29 -22.18 7.01 -5.04
N VAL A 30 -21.83 7.91 -5.94
CA VAL A 30 -22.78 8.54 -6.89
C VAL A 30 -22.71 7.79 -8.21
N ASP A 31 -23.75 6.97 -8.49
CA ASP A 31 -23.90 6.20 -9.72
C ASP A 31 -24.65 7.04 -10.77
N PHE A 32 -23.92 7.50 -11.78
CA PHE A 32 -24.49 8.19 -12.94
C PHE A 32 -24.92 7.16 -13.99
N TRP A 33 -26.22 7.09 -14.26
CA TRP A 33 -26.83 6.08 -15.10
C TRP A 33 -27.85 6.65 -16.06
N ALA A 34 -28.41 5.82 -16.97
CA ALA A 34 -29.56 6.13 -17.82
C ALA A 34 -30.33 4.85 -18.15
N ASP A 35 -31.64 4.98 -18.48
CA ASP A 35 -32.52 3.85 -18.78
C ASP A 35 -32.08 3.00 -19.98
N TRP A 36 -31.47 3.58 -20.97
CA TRP A 36 -30.99 2.89 -22.18
C TRP A 36 -29.61 2.21 -21.95
N CYS A 37 -28.94 2.46 -20.81
CA CYS A 37 -27.61 1.97 -20.53
C CYS A 37 -27.64 0.52 -19.99
N ASN A 38 -27.42 -0.47 -20.85
CA ASN A 38 -27.36 -1.88 -20.44
C ASN A 38 -26.25 -2.18 -19.44
N PRO A 39 -25.01 -1.64 -19.56
CA PRO A 39 -23.99 -1.82 -18.53
C PRO A 39 -24.40 -1.29 -17.17
N CYS A 40 -25.15 -0.16 -17.10
CA CYS A 40 -25.66 0.38 -15.82
C CYS A 40 -26.58 -0.62 -15.12
N LYS A 41 -27.46 -1.29 -15.90
CA LYS A 41 -28.38 -2.32 -15.38
C LYS A 41 -27.65 -3.56 -14.85
N MET A 42 -26.40 -3.80 -15.26
CA MET A 42 -25.55 -4.87 -14.70
C MET A 42 -24.82 -4.42 -13.42
N LEU A 43 -24.45 -3.13 -13.33
CA LEU A 43 -23.75 -2.59 -12.16
C LEU A 43 -24.68 -2.39 -10.96
N MET A 44 -25.90 -1.89 -11.20
CA MET A 44 -26.87 -1.58 -10.13
C MET A 44 -27.10 -2.73 -9.13
N PRO A 45 -27.35 -3.99 -9.55
CA PRO A 45 -27.54 -5.08 -8.60
C PRO A 45 -26.29 -5.37 -7.72
N ILE A 46 -25.09 -5.09 -8.23
CA ILE A 46 -23.85 -5.25 -7.49
C ILE A 46 -23.77 -4.18 -6.41
N LEU A 47 -24.04 -2.91 -6.77
CA LEU A 47 -24.06 -1.81 -5.79
C LEU A 47 -25.17 -2.02 -4.74
N ASP A 48 -26.36 -2.48 -5.16
CA ASP A 48 -27.47 -2.76 -4.25
C ASP A 48 -27.12 -3.85 -3.23
N LYS A 49 -26.46 -4.91 -3.69
CA LYS A 49 -25.96 -5.99 -2.82
C LYS A 49 -24.89 -5.49 -1.85
N LEU A 50 -23.91 -4.74 -2.34
CA LEU A 50 -22.82 -4.21 -1.52
C LEU A 50 -23.34 -3.22 -0.47
N ALA A 51 -24.26 -2.33 -0.82
CA ALA A 51 -24.86 -1.39 0.14
C ALA A 51 -25.57 -2.12 1.31
N LEU A 52 -26.22 -3.25 1.04
CA LEU A 52 -26.78 -4.11 2.09
C LEU A 52 -25.72 -4.83 2.92
N GLU A 53 -24.67 -5.32 2.27
CA GLU A 53 -23.58 -6.05 2.94
C GLU A 53 -22.82 -5.16 3.90
N TYR A 54 -22.57 -3.90 3.53
CA TYR A 54 -21.86 -2.91 4.35
C TYR A 54 -22.76 -2.17 5.36
N GLN A 55 -24.05 -2.47 5.42
CA GLN A 55 -24.99 -2.04 6.47
C GLN A 55 -24.97 -0.53 6.81
N GLY A 56 -24.70 0.33 5.80
CA GLY A 56 -24.71 1.78 5.97
C GLY A 56 -23.33 2.41 6.20
N GLU A 57 -22.26 1.65 6.10
CA GLU A 57 -20.90 2.18 6.11
C GLU A 57 -20.60 3.07 4.90
N PHE A 58 -21.41 2.95 3.84
CA PHE A 58 -21.47 3.87 2.72
C PHE A 58 -22.91 4.02 2.19
N PHE A 59 -23.16 5.03 1.39
CA PHE A 59 -24.45 5.30 0.77
C PHE A 59 -24.32 5.33 -0.76
N VAL A 60 -25.36 4.87 -1.48
CA VAL A 60 -25.42 4.95 -2.95
C VAL A 60 -26.48 5.96 -3.39
N ALA A 61 -26.06 7.01 -4.06
CA ALA A 61 -26.91 7.99 -4.70
C ALA A 61 -26.99 7.68 -6.21
N LYS A 62 -28.18 7.32 -6.72
CA LYS A 62 -28.40 7.05 -8.14
C LYS A 62 -28.89 8.32 -8.83
N ILE A 63 -28.20 8.77 -9.88
CA ILE A 63 -28.50 9.97 -10.64
C ILE A 63 -28.78 9.59 -12.09
N ASP A 64 -30.01 9.83 -12.53
CA ASP A 64 -30.39 9.68 -13.93
C ASP A 64 -29.89 10.89 -14.75
N THR A 65 -28.92 10.65 -15.61
CA THR A 65 -28.27 11.70 -16.42
C THR A 65 -29.19 12.29 -17.50
N GLU A 66 -30.32 11.68 -17.80
CA GLU A 66 -31.28 12.24 -18.72
C GLU A 66 -32.19 13.30 -18.08
N SER A 67 -32.54 13.08 -16.79
CA SER A 67 -33.27 14.08 -16.00
C SER A 67 -32.33 15.10 -15.37
N GLU A 68 -31.14 14.72 -14.95
CA GLU A 68 -30.17 15.53 -14.17
C GLU A 68 -28.95 15.96 -15.03
N LYS A 69 -29.23 16.56 -16.20
CA LYS A 69 -28.18 16.95 -17.18
C LYS A 69 -27.17 17.96 -16.63
N GLU A 70 -27.62 18.86 -15.76
CA GLU A 70 -26.74 19.87 -15.16
C GLU A 70 -25.75 19.24 -14.17
N LEU A 71 -26.19 18.27 -13.37
CA LEU A 71 -25.30 17.49 -12.49
C LEU A 71 -24.30 16.68 -13.32
N ALA A 72 -24.76 15.98 -14.35
CA ALA A 72 -23.89 15.21 -15.24
C ALA A 72 -22.81 16.10 -15.89
N ALA A 73 -23.18 17.31 -16.31
CA ALA A 73 -22.24 18.28 -16.87
C ALA A 73 -21.26 18.81 -15.83
N THR A 74 -21.73 19.17 -14.62
CA THR A 74 -20.91 19.66 -13.51
C THR A 74 -19.82 18.68 -13.12
N TYR A 75 -20.16 17.39 -13.09
CA TYR A 75 -19.21 16.32 -12.74
C TYR A 75 -18.51 15.69 -13.94
N ASN A 76 -18.62 16.31 -15.14
CA ASN A 76 -17.94 15.90 -16.38
C ASN A 76 -18.22 14.44 -16.77
N ILE A 77 -19.46 13.97 -16.64
CA ILE A 77 -19.83 12.60 -17.01
C ILE A 77 -19.80 12.45 -18.54
N ARG A 78 -18.89 11.62 -19.04
CA ARG A 78 -18.65 11.40 -20.48
C ARG A 78 -19.06 10.01 -20.95
N SER A 79 -19.21 9.08 -20.05
CA SER A 79 -19.59 7.68 -20.33
C SER A 79 -20.45 7.13 -19.21
N LEU A 80 -21.26 6.10 -19.51
CA LEU A 80 -22.11 5.43 -18.54
C LEU A 80 -21.82 3.93 -18.50
N PRO A 81 -21.88 3.31 -17.29
CA PRO A 81 -21.96 3.96 -15.98
C PRO A 81 -20.66 4.66 -15.59
N THR A 82 -20.77 5.72 -14.81
CA THR A 82 -19.65 6.32 -14.07
C THR A 82 -20.06 6.44 -12.62
N VAL A 83 -19.23 5.90 -11.72
CA VAL A 83 -19.43 6.03 -10.28
C VAL A 83 -18.36 6.93 -9.72
N LYS A 84 -18.76 7.95 -8.96
CA LYS A 84 -17.87 8.87 -8.23
C LYS A 84 -18.06 8.69 -6.74
N ILE A 85 -16.95 8.64 -6.02
CA ILE A 85 -16.94 8.50 -4.56
C ILE A 85 -16.70 9.87 -3.94
N PHE A 86 -17.63 10.28 -3.05
CA PHE A 86 -17.57 11.55 -2.35
C PHE A 86 -17.18 11.35 -0.89
N ARG A 87 -16.27 12.18 -0.40
CA ARG A 87 -15.91 12.36 1.02
C ARG A 87 -15.69 13.85 1.27
N HIS A 88 -16.24 14.35 2.39
CA HIS A 88 -16.14 15.77 2.78
C HIS A 88 -16.53 16.75 1.66
N GLY A 89 -17.63 16.43 0.96
CA GLY A 89 -18.16 17.24 -0.14
C GLY A 89 -17.35 17.22 -1.42
N GLN A 90 -16.30 16.41 -1.52
CA GLN A 90 -15.40 16.35 -2.68
C GLN A 90 -15.35 14.95 -3.30
N VAL A 91 -15.12 14.90 -4.62
CA VAL A 91 -14.83 13.63 -5.31
C VAL A 91 -13.41 13.20 -4.94
N VAL A 92 -13.29 12.04 -4.29
CA VAL A 92 -12.00 11.47 -3.85
C VAL A 92 -11.55 10.30 -4.71
N ASP A 93 -12.48 9.63 -5.41
CA ASP A 93 -12.19 8.50 -6.30
C ASP A 93 -13.28 8.36 -7.36
N GLU A 94 -13.01 7.62 -8.44
CA GLU A 94 -13.99 7.31 -9.46
C GLU A 94 -13.65 6.04 -10.24
N PHE A 95 -14.68 5.38 -10.77
CA PHE A 95 -14.50 4.33 -11.77
C PHE A 95 -15.56 4.41 -12.87
N MET A 96 -15.25 3.84 -14.04
CA MET A 96 -16.12 3.85 -15.21
C MET A 96 -16.37 2.42 -15.71
N GLY A 97 -17.59 2.19 -16.20
CA GLY A 97 -18.02 0.88 -16.70
C GLY A 97 -18.38 -0.09 -15.58
N VAL A 98 -18.58 -1.35 -15.95
CA VAL A 98 -18.89 -2.43 -15.01
C VAL A 98 -17.61 -3.10 -14.57
N LEU A 99 -17.31 -3.00 -13.27
CA LEU A 99 -16.20 -3.71 -12.65
C LEU A 99 -16.70 -5.00 -11.97
N PRO A 100 -15.87 -6.04 -11.85
CA PRO A 100 -16.15 -7.18 -10.99
C PRO A 100 -16.38 -6.76 -9.54
N GLU A 101 -17.31 -7.40 -8.84
CA GLU A 101 -17.65 -7.11 -7.45
C GLU A 101 -16.42 -6.99 -6.51
N PRO A 102 -15.40 -7.88 -6.57
CA PRO A 102 -14.21 -7.73 -5.72
C PRO A 102 -13.44 -6.41 -5.92
N GLN A 103 -13.39 -5.90 -7.16
CA GLN A 103 -12.72 -4.63 -7.45
C GLN A 103 -13.54 -3.43 -6.92
N ILE A 104 -14.87 -3.51 -6.99
CA ILE A 104 -15.74 -2.48 -6.42
C ILE A 104 -15.60 -2.47 -4.89
N LYS A 105 -15.57 -3.64 -4.23
CA LYS A 105 -15.29 -3.77 -2.80
C LYS A 105 -13.98 -3.10 -2.43
N GLU A 106 -12.93 -3.40 -3.15
CA GLU A 106 -11.61 -2.83 -2.94
C GLU A 106 -11.61 -1.29 -3.01
N ILE A 107 -12.39 -0.72 -3.95
CA ILE A 107 -12.57 0.74 -4.04
C ILE A 107 -13.32 1.27 -2.83
N ILE A 108 -14.41 0.60 -2.41
CA ILE A 108 -15.21 0.99 -1.25
C ILE A 108 -14.37 0.96 0.03
N ASP A 109 -13.62 -0.13 0.26
CA ASP A 109 -12.80 -0.37 1.45
C ASP A 109 -11.71 0.70 1.66
N ARG A 110 -11.29 1.39 0.60
CA ARG A 110 -10.39 2.55 0.72
C ARG A 110 -11.00 3.76 1.43
N HIS A 111 -12.33 3.86 1.39
CA HIS A 111 -13.06 5.07 1.81
C HIS A 111 -13.98 4.83 3.00
N VAL A 112 -14.30 3.58 3.31
CA VAL A 112 -15.07 3.16 4.49
C VAL A 112 -14.12 3.06 5.70
N ALA A 113 -14.56 3.60 6.85
CA ALA A 113 -13.81 3.43 8.09
C ALA A 113 -13.90 1.98 8.56
N HIS A 114 -12.76 1.36 8.77
CA HIS A 114 -12.70 0.02 9.33
C HIS A 114 -12.61 0.08 10.86
N PRO A 115 -13.28 -0.81 11.62
CA PRO A 115 -13.21 -0.81 13.08
C PRO A 115 -11.78 -0.79 13.65
N ALA A 116 -10.85 -1.43 12.96
CA ALA A 116 -9.43 -1.44 13.35
C ALA A 116 -8.66 -0.15 13.03
N ASP A 117 -9.24 0.82 12.30
CA ASP A 117 -8.53 2.07 11.98
C ASP A 117 -8.21 2.89 13.24
N ALA A 118 -9.09 2.91 14.23
CA ALA A 118 -8.84 3.58 15.50
C ALA A 118 -7.63 2.99 16.26
N GLU A 119 -7.45 1.65 16.17
CA GLU A 119 -6.31 0.98 16.79
C GLU A 119 -5.01 1.23 16.00
N ILE A 120 -5.11 1.36 14.67
CA ILE A 120 -3.98 1.75 13.83
C ILE A 120 -3.54 3.19 14.18
N ASP A 121 -4.47 4.14 14.24
CA ASP A 121 -4.18 5.54 14.58
C ASP A 121 -3.53 5.65 15.97
N LYS A 122 -4.00 4.84 16.95
CA LYS A 122 -3.42 4.76 18.29
C LYS A 122 -1.99 4.19 18.25
N ALA A 123 -1.76 3.15 17.46
CA ALA A 123 -0.42 2.58 17.29
C ALA A 123 0.54 3.56 16.61
N ASP A 124 0.06 4.31 15.62
CA ASP A 124 0.83 5.36 14.93
C ASP A 124 1.23 6.49 15.89
N GLN A 125 0.33 6.88 16.81
CA GLN A 125 0.65 7.85 17.85
C GLN A 125 1.73 7.32 18.80
N LEU A 126 1.58 6.10 19.33
CA LEU A 126 2.57 5.48 20.22
C LEU A 126 3.95 5.37 19.56
N ALA A 127 3.96 4.95 18.30
CA ALA A 127 5.20 4.86 17.52
C ALA A 127 5.84 6.24 17.27
N GLY A 128 5.01 7.29 17.10
CA GLY A 128 5.47 8.69 17.01
C GLY A 128 6.09 9.20 18.31
N GLU A 129 5.67 8.68 19.46
CA GLU A 129 6.21 8.94 20.79
C GLU A 129 7.47 8.08 21.10
N GLY A 130 7.83 7.16 20.19
CA GLY A 130 8.98 6.25 20.34
C GLY A 130 8.65 4.92 21.02
N ASP A 131 7.38 4.68 21.36
CA ASP A 131 6.94 3.47 22.06
C ASP A 131 6.48 2.39 21.06
N ILE A 132 7.45 1.82 20.34
CA ILE A 132 7.22 0.83 19.30
C ILE A 132 6.63 -0.48 19.87
N ASP A 133 7.07 -0.91 21.04
CA ASP A 133 6.60 -2.17 21.65
C ASP A 133 5.12 -2.12 22.00
N HIS A 134 4.65 -0.99 22.55
CA HIS A 134 3.22 -0.81 22.81
C HIS A 134 2.42 -0.66 21.52
N ALA A 135 2.96 0.01 20.48
CA ALA A 135 2.32 0.09 19.18
C ALA A 135 2.09 -1.31 18.56
N ILE A 136 3.10 -2.18 18.59
CA ILE A 136 2.99 -3.58 18.15
C ILE A 136 1.92 -4.31 18.97
N SER A 137 1.92 -4.17 20.29
CA SER A 137 0.96 -4.84 21.18
C SER A 137 -0.50 -4.43 20.86
N VAL A 138 -0.76 -3.16 20.57
CA VAL A 138 -2.08 -2.66 20.16
C VAL A 138 -2.53 -3.32 18.86
N LEU A 139 -1.65 -3.37 17.85
CA LEU A 139 -1.98 -3.97 16.55
C LEU A 139 -2.14 -5.49 16.62
N GLU A 140 -1.34 -6.20 17.41
CA GLU A 140 -1.51 -7.65 17.64
C GLU A 140 -2.87 -7.97 18.27
N ASN A 141 -3.31 -7.17 19.25
CA ASN A 141 -4.64 -7.33 19.83
C ASN A 141 -5.75 -7.08 18.80
N ALA A 142 -5.62 -6.02 18.00
CA ALA A 142 -6.58 -5.70 16.94
C ALA A 142 -6.62 -6.78 15.84
N ARG A 143 -5.49 -7.44 15.55
CA ARG A 143 -5.37 -8.54 14.58
C ARG A 143 -6.22 -9.76 14.95
N VAL A 144 -6.45 -10.01 16.24
CA VAL A 144 -7.28 -11.15 16.69
C VAL A 144 -8.69 -11.08 16.12
N GLU A 145 -9.29 -9.88 16.09
CA GLU A 145 -10.63 -9.65 15.56
C GLU A 145 -10.61 -9.33 14.05
N ASN A 146 -9.47 -8.86 13.53
CA ASN A 146 -9.31 -8.39 12.14
C ASN A 146 -8.13 -9.07 11.42
N PRO A 147 -8.09 -10.42 11.33
CA PRO A 147 -6.89 -11.16 10.94
C PRO A 147 -6.43 -10.96 9.50
N ASN A 148 -7.30 -10.46 8.63
CA ASN A 148 -7.04 -10.29 7.21
C ASN A 148 -7.11 -8.82 6.75
N TYR A 149 -7.17 -7.84 7.68
CA TYR A 149 -7.26 -6.44 7.31
C TYR A 149 -5.90 -5.91 6.84
N PRO A 150 -5.74 -5.60 5.52
CA PRO A 150 -4.42 -5.32 4.95
C PRO A 150 -3.71 -4.14 5.59
N LYS A 151 -4.41 -3.02 5.85
CA LYS A 151 -3.83 -1.82 6.46
C LYS A 151 -3.25 -2.11 7.84
N LEU A 152 -3.97 -2.88 8.67
CA LEU A 152 -3.48 -3.29 9.99
C LEU A 152 -2.24 -4.18 9.90
N LEU A 153 -2.25 -5.18 9.02
CA LEU A 153 -1.12 -6.10 8.85
C LEU A 153 0.12 -5.40 8.28
N LEU A 154 -0.07 -4.40 7.41
CA LEU A 154 1.02 -3.57 6.89
C LEU A 154 1.62 -2.68 7.99
N SER A 155 0.79 -2.02 8.81
CA SER A 155 1.27 -1.22 9.94
C SER A 155 2.00 -2.10 10.96
N LEU A 156 1.46 -3.28 11.28
CA LEU A 156 2.09 -4.24 12.19
C LEU A 156 3.47 -4.67 11.68
N ALA A 157 3.56 -5.11 10.42
CA ALA A 157 4.82 -5.51 9.81
C ALA A 157 5.86 -4.36 9.78
N ALA A 158 5.40 -3.12 9.50
CA ALA A 158 6.28 -1.96 9.51
C ALA A 158 6.85 -1.66 10.91
N TYR A 159 6.05 -1.82 11.97
CA TYR A 159 6.55 -1.62 13.34
C TYR A 159 7.41 -2.77 13.84
N GLN A 160 7.11 -4.02 13.48
CA GLN A 160 7.97 -5.17 13.76
C GLN A 160 9.33 -5.03 13.09
N LEU A 161 9.39 -4.50 11.85
CA LEU A 161 10.67 -4.16 11.21
C LEU A 161 11.45 -3.07 11.99
N LYS A 162 10.76 -2.02 12.47
CA LYS A 162 11.41 -0.98 13.31
C LYS A 162 11.91 -1.52 14.65
N ALA A 163 11.24 -2.54 15.18
CA ALA A 163 11.69 -3.27 16.37
C ALA A 163 12.80 -4.30 16.08
N ASN A 164 13.34 -4.33 14.85
CA ASN A 164 14.35 -5.29 14.39
C ASN A 164 13.89 -6.76 14.48
N ASP A 165 12.58 -7.01 14.26
CA ASP A 165 11.99 -8.35 14.17
C ASP A 165 11.40 -8.63 12.77
N PRO A 166 12.27 -8.94 11.78
CA PRO A 166 11.82 -9.23 10.43
C PRO A 166 11.09 -10.58 10.31
N HIS A 167 11.26 -11.49 11.26
CA HIS A 167 10.54 -12.77 11.25
C HIS A 167 9.06 -12.59 11.55
N SER A 168 8.71 -11.87 12.61
CA SER A 168 7.33 -11.53 12.93
C SER A 168 6.68 -10.68 11.82
N ALA A 169 7.43 -9.73 11.26
CA ALA A 169 6.98 -8.93 10.12
C ALA A 169 6.65 -9.79 8.88
N SER A 170 7.46 -10.81 8.60
CA SER A 170 7.19 -11.78 7.53
C SER A 170 5.93 -12.58 7.78
N GLU A 171 5.72 -13.02 9.03
CA GLU A 171 4.51 -13.75 9.42
C GLU A 171 3.26 -12.89 9.28
N ALA A 172 3.30 -11.64 9.72
CA ALA A 172 2.17 -10.70 9.57
C ALA A 172 1.73 -10.55 8.10
N LEU A 173 2.68 -10.59 7.15
CA LEU A 173 2.39 -10.44 5.71
C LEU A 173 2.07 -11.74 4.97
N SER A 174 2.18 -12.91 5.62
CA SER A 174 2.10 -14.21 4.94
C SER A 174 0.75 -14.51 4.29
N GLY A 175 -0.35 -13.98 4.85
CA GLY A 175 -1.71 -14.19 4.37
C GLY A 175 -2.22 -13.16 3.37
N LEU A 176 -1.45 -12.10 3.08
CA LEU A 176 -1.92 -11.02 2.23
C LEU A 176 -1.85 -11.38 0.73
N PRO A 177 -2.95 -11.21 -0.04
CA PRO A 177 -2.95 -11.41 -1.48
C PRO A 177 -2.09 -10.34 -2.17
N LEU A 178 -1.61 -10.65 -3.40
CA LEU A 178 -0.81 -9.71 -4.21
C LEU A 178 -1.69 -8.74 -5.01
N ASN A 179 -2.94 -9.07 -5.26
CA ASN A 179 -3.86 -8.27 -6.09
C ASN A 179 -4.84 -7.49 -5.18
N THR A 180 -4.34 -6.47 -4.51
CA THR A 180 -5.14 -5.59 -3.65
C THR A 180 -4.80 -4.14 -3.91
N THR A 181 -5.61 -3.22 -3.36
CA THR A 181 -5.35 -1.77 -3.35
C THR A 181 -3.96 -1.42 -2.81
N TYR A 182 -3.45 -2.26 -1.89
CA TYR A 182 -2.18 -2.08 -1.21
C TYR A 182 -1.02 -2.82 -1.90
N GLU A 183 -1.18 -3.27 -3.15
CA GLU A 183 -0.18 -4.09 -3.85
C GLU A 183 1.23 -3.47 -3.83
N ALA A 184 1.32 -2.17 -4.15
CA ALA A 184 2.60 -1.47 -4.15
C ALA A 184 3.24 -1.40 -2.76
N GLU A 185 2.43 -1.16 -1.72
CA GLU A 185 2.88 -1.08 -0.33
C GLU A 185 3.26 -2.46 0.22
N ILE A 186 2.44 -3.47 -0.06
CA ILE A 186 2.75 -4.88 0.27
C ILE A 186 4.08 -5.29 -0.37
N LYS A 187 4.28 -4.98 -1.65
CA LYS A 187 5.53 -5.30 -2.34
C LYS A 187 6.72 -4.61 -1.69
N ARG A 188 6.59 -3.33 -1.34
CA ARG A 188 7.64 -2.54 -0.69
C ARG A 188 7.98 -3.11 0.68
N ILE A 189 6.99 -3.36 1.55
CA ILE A 189 7.25 -3.88 2.90
C ILE A 189 7.80 -5.32 2.84
N ARG A 190 7.32 -6.16 1.92
CA ARG A 190 7.91 -7.49 1.68
C ARG A 190 9.38 -7.40 1.26
N ALA A 191 9.73 -6.43 0.40
CA ALA A 191 11.12 -6.22 0.03
C ALA A 191 11.98 -5.78 1.23
N GLN A 192 11.45 -4.92 2.10
CA GLN A 192 12.11 -4.52 3.34
C GLN A 192 12.32 -5.72 4.29
N VAL A 193 11.29 -6.55 4.48
CA VAL A 193 11.39 -7.79 5.29
C VAL A 193 12.45 -8.73 4.71
N ASN A 194 12.41 -8.99 3.40
CA ASN A 194 13.36 -9.89 2.76
C ASN A 194 14.79 -9.35 2.86
N LEU A 195 14.98 -8.04 2.71
CA LEU A 195 16.29 -7.40 2.90
C LEU A 195 16.76 -7.56 4.35
N ALA A 196 15.92 -7.25 5.35
CA ALA A 196 16.25 -7.39 6.76
C ALA A 196 16.61 -8.85 7.14
N LEU A 197 15.84 -9.83 6.65
CA LEU A 197 16.14 -11.26 6.84
C LEU A 197 17.48 -11.68 6.21
N ARG A 198 17.84 -11.10 5.06
CA ARG A 198 19.11 -11.36 4.37
C ARG A 198 20.29 -10.73 5.09
N LEU A 199 20.14 -9.49 5.57
CA LEU A 199 21.21 -8.75 6.26
C LEU A 199 21.52 -9.32 7.63
N GLY A 200 20.58 -10.03 8.26
CA GLY A 200 20.77 -10.63 9.59
C GLY A 200 20.74 -9.60 10.73
N THR A 201 21.20 -10.04 11.90
CA THR A 201 21.31 -9.20 13.11
C THR A 201 22.56 -8.31 13.06
N GLU A 202 22.57 -7.25 13.88
CA GLU A 202 23.69 -6.29 13.99
C GLU A 202 25.06 -6.95 13.95
N VAL A 203 25.90 -6.50 13.02
CA VAL A 203 27.27 -6.97 12.84
C VAL A 203 28.21 -5.82 13.15
N ASP A 204 29.32 -6.09 13.82
CA ASP A 204 30.35 -5.09 14.09
C ASP A 204 31.05 -4.68 12.77
N VAL A 205 30.57 -3.60 12.19
CA VAL A 205 31.05 -3.02 10.92
C VAL A 205 32.57 -2.78 11.00
N THR A 206 33.09 -2.32 12.13
CA THR A 206 34.51 -2.01 12.32
C THR A 206 35.40 -3.25 12.19
N MET A 207 34.93 -4.40 12.74
CA MET A 207 35.64 -5.65 12.59
C MET A 207 35.70 -6.16 11.17
N ILE A 208 34.58 -5.98 10.43
CA ILE A 208 34.50 -6.43 9.02
C ILE A 208 35.36 -5.51 8.14
N GLU A 209 35.29 -4.20 8.33
CA GLU A 209 36.14 -3.23 7.64
C GLU A 209 37.64 -3.58 7.80
N LYS A 210 38.05 -3.99 8.98
CA LYS A 210 39.43 -4.45 9.21
C LYS A 210 39.75 -5.68 8.35
N LYS A 211 38.87 -6.68 8.24
CA LYS A 211 39.06 -7.85 7.35
C LYS A 211 39.22 -7.44 5.89
N VAL A 212 38.42 -6.50 5.44
CA VAL A 212 38.50 -5.96 4.07
C VAL A 212 39.84 -5.25 3.82
N ASN A 213 40.31 -4.48 4.81
CA ASN A 213 41.60 -3.78 4.72
C ASN A 213 42.81 -4.73 4.78
N GLU A 214 42.72 -5.83 5.53
CA GLU A 214 43.76 -6.85 5.64
C GLU A 214 43.87 -7.71 4.36
N ASP A 215 42.75 -8.05 3.74
CA ASP A 215 42.68 -8.75 2.44
C ASP A 215 41.66 -8.10 1.49
N PRO A 216 42.09 -7.13 0.70
CA PRO A 216 41.21 -6.44 -0.29
C PRO A 216 40.65 -7.35 -1.37
N ASN A 217 41.15 -8.59 -1.54
CA ASN A 217 40.64 -9.54 -2.52
C ASN A 217 39.60 -10.51 -1.93
N ASN A 218 39.37 -10.47 -0.64
CA ASN A 218 38.38 -11.30 0.04
C ASN A 218 36.95 -10.79 -0.27
N LEU A 219 36.31 -11.38 -1.30
CA LEU A 219 34.97 -10.99 -1.72
C LEU A 219 33.90 -11.29 -0.67
N ASP A 220 34.08 -12.30 0.19
CA ASP A 220 33.15 -12.59 1.28
C ASP A 220 33.16 -11.47 2.31
N ALA A 221 34.36 -10.97 2.66
CA ALA A 221 34.49 -9.84 3.58
C ALA A 221 33.89 -8.55 2.99
N TRP A 222 34.04 -8.33 1.68
CA TRP A 222 33.41 -7.21 0.98
C TRP A 222 31.89 -7.32 0.99
N LEU A 223 31.35 -8.52 0.81
CA LEU A 223 29.90 -8.78 0.83
C LEU A 223 29.32 -8.53 2.22
N GLU A 224 29.94 -9.13 3.26
CA GLU A 224 29.57 -8.89 4.66
C GLU A 224 29.61 -7.39 5.00
N TRP A 225 30.65 -6.67 4.58
CA TRP A 225 30.81 -5.24 4.84
C TRP A 225 29.75 -4.40 4.12
N GLY A 226 29.52 -4.64 2.83
CA GLY A 226 28.51 -3.95 2.07
C GLY A 226 27.11 -4.17 2.63
N GLN A 227 26.77 -5.40 3.02
CA GLN A 227 25.50 -5.74 3.64
C GLN A 227 25.33 -5.08 5.03
N ALA A 228 26.39 -5.06 5.86
CA ALA A 228 26.35 -4.40 7.16
C ALA A 228 26.12 -2.90 7.07
N LEU A 229 26.74 -2.23 6.08
CA LEU A 229 26.56 -0.80 5.83
C LEU A 229 25.14 -0.43 5.37
N LEU A 230 24.40 -1.36 4.74
CA LEU A 230 23.01 -1.12 4.34
C LEU A 230 22.02 -1.07 5.51
N GLN A 231 22.43 -1.44 6.73
CA GLN A 231 21.58 -1.42 7.91
C GLN A 231 21.42 -0.02 8.51
N ASP A 232 22.28 0.93 8.14
CA ASP A 232 22.27 2.30 8.62
C ASP A 232 22.10 3.29 7.46
N ASP A 233 21.10 4.18 7.55
CA ASP A 233 20.75 5.14 6.52
C ASP A 233 21.91 6.08 6.14
N ASP A 234 22.80 6.40 7.09
CA ASP A 234 23.95 7.28 6.86
C ASP A 234 25.06 6.59 6.05
N SER A 235 25.11 5.26 6.09
CA SER A 235 26.14 4.45 5.41
C SER A 235 25.64 3.66 4.19
N VAL A 236 24.35 3.78 3.84
CA VAL A 236 23.76 3.08 2.69
C VAL A 236 24.50 3.34 1.38
N ASP A 237 24.95 4.57 1.13
CA ASP A 237 25.69 4.91 -0.09
C ASP A 237 27.01 4.11 -0.18
N ASP A 238 27.73 3.98 0.92
CA ASP A 238 28.99 3.22 0.97
C ASP A 238 28.72 1.72 0.82
N GLY A 239 27.64 1.21 1.43
CA GLY A 239 27.19 -0.17 1.26
C GLY A 239 26.87 -0.51 -0.20
N VAL A 240 26.15 0.36 -0.90
CA VAL A 240 25.86 0.22 -2.33
C VAL A 240 27.17 0.21 -3.15
N GLN A 241 28.13 1.08 -2.85
CA GLN A 241 29.42 1.10 -3.55
C GLN A 241 30.22 -0.18 -3.32
N ALA A 242 30.24 -0.69 -2.08
CA ALA A 242 30.94 -1.94 -1.77
C ALA A 242 30.36 -3.13 -2.55
N LEU A 243 29.04 -3.27 -2.60
CA LEU A 243 28.37 -4.33 -3.36
C LEU A 243 28.57 -4.18 -4.88
N ILE A 244 28.53 -2.96 -5.42
CA ILE A 244 28.83 -2.70 -6.84
C ILE A 244 30.27 -3.05 -7.18
N GLU A 245 31.22 -2.82 -6.28
CA GLU A 245 32.63 -3.13 -6.48
C GLU A 245 32.86 -4.64 -6.59
N ILE A 246 32.15 -5.47 -5.82
CA ILE A 246 32.19 -6.94 -5.96
C ILE A 246 31.76 -7.34 -7.38
N ILE A 247 30.66 -6.79 -7.87
CA ILE A 247 30.13 -7.07 -9.21
C ILE A 247 31.13 -6.69 -10.30
N ARG A 248 31.85 -5.56 -10.15
CA ARG A 248 32.87 -5.12 -11.10
C ARG A 248 34.10 -6.05 -11.13
N ARG A 249 34.55 -6.51 -9.94
CA ARG A 249 35.75 -7.35 -9.81
C ARG A 249 35.54 -8.78 -10.26
N ALA A 250 34.36 -9.35 -9.98
CA ALA A 250 34.16 -10.79 -10.14
C ALA A 250 32.72 -11.13 -10.57
N ARG A 251 32.29 -10.65 -11.73
CA ARG A 251 30.91 -10.75 -12.25
C ARG A 251 30.26 -12.13 -12.19
N GLU A 252 31.04 -13.18 -12.37
CA GLU A 252 30.57 -14.56 -12.43
C GLU A 252 30.68 -15.28 -11.06
N SER A 253 31.08 -14.58 -10.01
CA SER A 253 31.20 -15.15 -8.67
C SER A 253 29.84 -15.24 -7.99
N VAL A 254 29.72 -16.16 -7.04
CA VAL A 254 28.55 -16.29 -6.17
C VAL A 254 28.30 -15.00 -5.37
N GLN A 255 29.38 -14.35 -4.92
CA GLN A 255 29.33 -13.09 -4.18
C GLN A 255 28.77 -11.94 -5.04
N ALA A 256 29.11 -11.90 -6.33
CA ALA A 256 28.56 -10.89 -7.23
C ALA A 256 27.07 -11.10 -7.51
N GLU A 257 26.62 -12.35 -7.61
CA GLU A 257 25.19 -12.68 -7.72
C GLU A 257 24.44 -12.26 -6.45
N GLU A 258 24.96 -12.58 -5.27
CA GLU A 258 24.36 -12.21 -4.00
C GLU A 258 24.35 -10.70 -3.78
N ALA A 259 25.42 -9.99 -4.15
CA ALA A 259 25.48 -8.53 -4.12
C ALA A 259 24.41 -7.91 -5.04
N ARG A 260 24.20 -8.47 -6.24
CA ARG A 260 23.19 -8.02 -7.18
C ARG A 260 21.77 -8.20 -6.63
N GLU A 261 21.48 -9.37 -6.06
CA GLU A 261 20.18 -9.65 -5.45
C GLU A 261 19.90 -8.70 -4.27
N THR A 262 20.90 -8.48 -3.40
CA THR A 262 20.80 -7.54 -2.28
C THR A 262 20.49 -6.12 -2.76
N LEU A 263 21.19 -5.65 -3.79
CA LEU A 263 20.93 -4.32 -4.38
C LEU A 263 19.53 -4.22 -5.00
N VAL A 264 19.04 -5.26 -5.69
CA VAL A 264 17.69 -5.26 -6.25
C VAL A 264 16.64 -5.18 -5.14
N GLN A 265 16.80 -5.95 -4.07
CA GLN A 265 15.90 -5.89 -2.92
C GLN A 265 15.94 -4.51 -2.22
N LEU A 266 17.12 -3.92 -2.07
CA LEU A 266 17.25 -2.54 -1.58
C LEU A 266 16.45 -1.57 -2.45
N PHE A 267 16.57 -1.65 -3.78
CA PHE A 267 15.86 -0.73 -4.68
C PHE A 267 14.33 -0.93 -4.67
N GLU A 268 13.84 -2.11 -4.35
CA GLU A 268 12.42 -2.40 -4.18
C GLU A 268 11.89 -1.99 -2.80
N SER A 269 12.75 -1.96 -1.78
CA SER A 269 12.41 -1.57 -0.42
C SER A 269 12.32 -0.05 -0.23
N LEU A 270 13.05 0.71 -1.03
CA LEU A 270 13.07 2.18 -0.97
C LEU A 270 11.78 2.79 -1.55
N ASN A 271 11.44 3.99 -1.06
CA ASN A 271 10.32 4.74 -1.62
C ASN A 271 10.60 5.05 -3.11
N PRO A 272 9.63 4.83 -4.03
CA PRO A 272 9.78 5.17 -5.44
C PRO A 272 10.18 6.63 -5.73
N ALA A 273 9.84 7.55 -4.81
CA ALA A 273 10.21 8.96 -4.89
C ALA A 273 11.64 9.25 -4.35
N ASP A 274 12.35 8.27 -3.81
CA ASP A 274 13.73 8.45 -3.35
C ASP A 274 14.65 8.70 -4.54
N SER A 275 15.28 9.87 -4.55
CA SER A 275 16.16 10.31 -5.65
C SER A 275 17.38 9.42 -5.82
N ARG A 276 17.83 8.71 -4.78
CA ARG A 276 18.98 7.81 -4.79
C ARG A 276 18.76 6.59 -5.67
N VAL A 277 17.52 6.06 -5.73
CA VAL A 277 17.16 4.83 -6.47
C VAL A 277 17.58 4.91 -7.94
N SER A 278 17.32 6.04 -8.61
CA SER A 278 17.67 6.23 -10.01
C SER A 278 19.19 6.25 -10.23
N SER A 279 19.95 6.77 -9.27
CA SER A 279 21.40 6.78 -9.28
C SER A 279 21.97 5.37 -9.10
N TYR A 280 21.50 4.65 -8.10
CA TYR A 280 21.94 3.29 -7.78
C TYR A 280 21.68 2.31 -8.95
N ARG A 281 20.48 2.36 -9.56
CA ARG A 281 20.14 1.54 -10.73
C ARG A 281 21.06 1.80 -11.90
N ARG A 282 21.44 3.06 -12.18
CA ARG A 282 22.40 3.39 -13.24
C ARG A 282 23.81 2.88 -12.93
N GLN A 283 24.23 2.95 -11.67
CA GLN A 283 25.54 2.44 -11.24
C GLN A 283 25.61 0.91 -11.37
N LEU A 284 24.56 0.20 -10.94
CA LEU A 284 24.45 -1.25 -11.10
C LEU A 284 24.47 -1.64 -12.59
N ALA A 285 23.68 -0.96 -13.42
CA ALA A 285 23.65 -1.22 -14.86
C ALA A 285 25.06 -1.07 -15.51
N ARG A 286 25.82 -0.04 -15.11
CA ARG A 286 27.20 0.16 -15.59
C ARG A 286 28.18 -0.91 -15.09
N ALA A 287 27.95 -1.49 -13.91
CA ALA A 287 28.79 -2.55 -13.39
C ALA A 287 28.54 -3.90 -14.08
N LEU A 288 27.35 -4.09 -14.65
CA LEU A 288 26.94 -5.30 -15.37
C LEU A 288 27.42 -5.30 -16.84
N HIS A 289 27.76 -4.16 -17.40
CA HIS A 289 28.26 -3.99 -18.77
C HIS A 289 29.76 -3.63 -18.80
#